data_e000def88910e40adcd92e7948ef717f
#
_entry.id   e000def88910e40adcd92e7948ef717f
#
_cell.length_a   1.000
_cell.length_b   1.000
_cell.length_c   1.000
_cell.angle_alpha   90.00
_cell.angle_beta   90.00
_cell.angle_gamma   90.00
#
_symmetry.space_group_name_H-M   'P 1'
#
loop_
_entity.id
_entity.type
_entity.pdbx_description
1 polymer ?
#
loop_
_entity_poly.entity_id
_entity_poly.type
_entity_poly.pdbx_seq_one_letter_code
_entity_poly.pdbx_strand_id
1 'polypeptide(L)'
;MNATVQRIVELLFEDLEMSAEVQAIKDEVMNNCQERYEDLLAQGLSEDEATGAVVESLKGMEEVLAQYPRKPVAHACGVEDGEGLVFPAAGLRSVKVNLFSEGVSIVPSDDSSVHVIYDRELMPDINVRMECGCLTVSRDGEQKQKTGHGFDRENVTINSFSDLGKLFRNLHVVVNLGNDGKITLTLPEGCAPDLNVRTLSGDISLEDVSAGEVTVNSTSGDISVDGVEATALTASTTNGELKVDLPEELTLERVELRTTSGDVEARLNARRCKAQCMSGDVTLEGRIREAEVASVSGDVNLRADVEQVNVKSVSGDVDVTCDSEELREITAQSTSGDVDVRLPSGVRCICLNTKSLSGDVNYNVALDPNAPVRVTVSTVSGDIDVR
;
A
#
# COMPACT_ATOMS: atom_id res chain seq x y z
N MET A 1 -10.54 -3.14 31.48
CA MET A 1 -11.18 -2.67 30.23
C MET A 1 -10.35 -3.11 29.04
N ASN A 2 -10.99 -3.61 27.99
CA ASN A 2 -10.30 -3.99 26.74
C ASN A 2 -9.76 -2.71 26.04
N ALA A 3 -8.49 -2.72 25.67
CA ALA A 3 -7.82 -1.58 25.03
C ALA A 3 -8.52 -1.15 23.70
N THR A 4 -9.14 -2.10 23.00
CA THR A 4 -9.89 -1.85 21.78
C THR A 4 -11.17 -1.04 22.03
N VAL A 5 -11.95 -1.40 23.05
CA VAL A 5 -13.16 -0.67 23.44
C VAL A 5 -12.81 0.75 23.91
N GLN A 6 -11.75 0.88 24.71
CA GLN A 6 -11.28 2.19 25.15
C GLN A 6 -10.92 3.09 23.97
N ARG A 7 -10.17 2.54 23.01
CA ARG A 7 -9.75 3.31 21.83
C ARG A 7 -10.93 3.75 20.97
N ILE A 8 -11.95 2.89 20.82
CA ILE A 8 -13.15 3.24 20.05
C ILE A 8 -13.94 4.38 20.72
N VAL A 9 -14.12 4.31 22.05
CA VAL A 9 -14.76 5.41 22.77
C VAL A 9 -13.94 6.69 22.69
N GLU A 10 -12.61 6.63 22.79
CA GLU A 10 -11.75 7.81 22.62
C GLU A 10 -11.94 8.45 21.23
N LEU A 11 -12.01 7.64 20.16
CA LEU A 11 -12.23 8.12 18.79
C LEU A 11 -13.59 8.79 18.60
N LEU A 12 -14.67 8.27 19.22
CA LEU A 12 -16.00 8.88 19.13
C LEU A 12 -16.06 10.31 19.69
N PHE A 13 -15.19 10.63 20.66
CA PHE A 13 -15.15 11.95 21.32
C PHE A 13 -13.97 12.81 20.84
N GLU A 14 -13.14 12.32 19.93
CA GLU A 14 -11.90 13.00 19.51
C GLU A 14 -12.17 14.37 18.88
N ASP A 15 -13.25 14.49 18.11
CA ASP A 15 -13.62 15.72 17.38
C ASP A 15 -14.50 16.69 18.20
N LEU A 16 -14.91 16.34 19.40
CA LEU A 16 -15.81 17.18 20.20
C LEU A 16 -15.02 18.18 21.06
N GLU A 17 -15.58 19.41 21.20
CA GLU A 17 -15.06 20.36 22.15
C GLU A 17 -15.30 19.84 23.58
N MET A 18 -14.20 19.59 24.31
CA MET A 18 -14.25 18.96 25.62
C MET A 18 -14.77 19.93 26.68
N SER A 19 -16.08 20.16 26.71
CA SER A 19 -16.76 20.82 27.81
C SER A 19 -16.90 19.88 29.02
N ALA A 20 -17.21 20.43 30.19
CA ALA A 20 -17.47 19.60 31.38
C ALA A 20 -18.63 18.60 31.17
N GLU A 21 -19.60 18.96 30.34
CA GLU A 21 -20.74 18.12 29.96
C GLU A 21 -20.32 16.98 29.03
N VAL A 22 -19.54 17.29 27.98
CA VAL A 22 -19.01 16.27 27.05
C VAL A 22 -18.06 15.32 27.77
N GLN A 23 -17.24 15.81 28.69
CA GLN A 23 -16.37 14.94 29.49
C GLN A 23 -17.20 14.00 30.39
N ALA A 24 -18.27 14.49 31.02
CA ALA A 24 -19.15 13.66 31.84
C ALA A 24 -19.82 12.54 31.02
N ILE A 25 -20.29 12.86 29.80
CA ILE A 25 -20.85 11.86 28.87
C ILE A 25 -19.81 10.84 28.44
N LYS A 26 -18.60 11.29 28.13
CA LYS A 26 -17.49 10.39 27.78
C LYS A 26 -17.18 9.41 28.91
N ASP A 27 -17.12 9.91 30.15
CA ASP A 27 -16.84 9.07 31.32
C ASP A 27 -17.99 8.08 31.58
N GLU A 28 -19.24 8.48 31.38
CA GLU A 28 -20.42 7.62 31.50
C GLU A 28 -20.42 6.53 30.41
N VAL A 29 -20.19 6.89 29.16
CA VAL A 29 -20.09 5.93 28.03
C VAL A 29 -18.97 4.93 28.29
N MET A 30 -17.81 5.39 28.78
CA MET A 30 -16.66 4.56 29.09
C MET A 30 -17.00 3.54 30.20
N ASN A 31 -17.66 3.99 31.27
CA ASN A 31 -18.08 3.12 32.36
C ASN A 31 -19.12 2.09 31.91
N ASN A 32 -20.14 2.52 31.16
CA ASN A 32 -21.18 1.63 30.62
C ASN A 32 -20.60 0.55 29.71
N CYS A 33 -19.65 0.92 28.86
CA CYS A 33 -18.95 -0.03 27.99
C CYS A 33 -18.14 -1.05 28.80
N GLN A 34 -17.48 -0.59 29.87
CA GLN A 34 -16.74 -1.48 30.74
C GLN A 34 -17.63 -2.47 31.46
N GLU A 35 -18.68 -1.99 32.13
CA GLU A 35 -19.65 -2.85 32.83
C GLU A 35 -20.26 -3.89 31.90
N ARG A 36 -20.70 -3.46 30.71
CA ARG A 36 -21.25 -4.37 29.71
C ARG A 36 -20.25 -5.41 29.24
N TYR A 37 -18.99 -5.02 29.03
CA TYR A 37 -17.93 -5.94 28.64
C TYR A 37 -17.68 -7.01 29.71
N GLU A 38 -17.61 -6.60 30.98
CA GLU A 38 -17.41 -7.51 32.11
C GLU A 38 -18.61 -8.47 32.30
N ASP A 39 -19.83 -7.98 32.13
CA ASP A 39 -21.04 -8.79 32.19
C ASP A 39 -21.08 -9.85 31.08
N LEU A 40 -20.69 -9.51 29.86
CA LEU A 40 -20.64 -10.44 28.73
C LEU A 40 -19.59 -11.54 28.94
N LEU A 41 -18.43 -11.20 29.49
CA LEU A 41 -17.41 -12.19 29.88
C LEU A 41 -17.91 -13.10 31.01
N ALA A 42 -18.65 -12.55 32.00
CA ALA A 42 -19.23 -13.33 33.07
C ALA A 42 -20.35 -14.30 32.57
N GLN A 43 -20.98 -13.98 31.46
CA GLN A 43 -21.93 -14.84 30.76
C GLN A 43 -21.27 -15.92 29.90
N GLY A 44 -19.92 -15.91 29.80
CA GLY A 44 -19.13 -16.94 29.12
C GLY A 44 -18.82 -16.66 27.65
N LEU A 45 -19.05 -15.43 27.16
CA LEU A 45 -18.60 -15.03 25.82
C LEU A 45 -17.08 -14.90 25.78
N SER A 46 -16.49 -15.12 24.61
CA SER A 46 -15.08 -14.85 24.37
C SER A 46 -14.79 -13.33 24.39
N GLU A 47 -13.54 -12.95 24.57
CA GLU A 47 -13.12 -11.53 24.56
C GLU A 47 -13.49 -10.83 23.24
N ASP A 48 -13.36 -11.52 22.11
CA ASP A 48 -13.70 -10.99 20.79
C ASP A 48 -15.21 -10.80 20.62
N GLU A 49 -16.02 -11.76 21.06
CA GLU A 49 -17.49 -11.66 21.01
C GLU A 49 -18.02 -10.57 21.95
N ALA A 50 -17.46 -10.47 23.16
CA ALA A 50 -17.81 -9.41 24.11
C ALA A 50 -17.43 -8.03 23.58
N THR A 51 -16.24 -7.88 22.97
CA THR A 51 -15.80 -6.64 22.32
C THR A 51 -16.75 -6.26 21.19
N GLY A 52 -17.09 -7.19 20.30
CA GLY A 52 -18.02 -6.96 19.17
C GLY A 52 -19.40 -6.49 19.65
N ALA A 53 -19.95 -7.12 20.70
CA ALA A 53 -21.25 -6.76 21.27
C ALA A 53 -21.27 -5.37 21.95
N VAL A 54 -20.16 -4.97 22.55
CA VAL A 54 -20.01 -3.62 23.12
C VAL A 54 -19.90 -2.58 22.02
N VAL A 55 -19.12 -2.83 20.98
CA VAL A 55 -19.00 -1.93 19.82
C VAL A 55 -20.36 -1.75 19.11
N GLU A 56 -21.11 -2.84 18.95
CA GLU A 56 -22.46 -2.78 18.38
C GLU A 56 -23.41 -1.88 19.20
N SER A 57 -23.24 -1.84 20.53
CA SER A 57 -24.07 -0.98 21.39
C SER A 57 -23.73 0.51 21.29
N LEU A 58 -22.59 0.87 20.71
CA LEU A 58 -22.20 2.25 20.43
C LEU A 58 -22.79 2.79 19.13
N LYS A 59 -23.40 1.94 18.30
CA LYS A 59 -24.13 2.39 17.10
C LYS A 59 -25.24 3.35 17.48
N GLY A 60 -25.28 4.48 16.78
CA GLY A 60 -26.23 5.56 17.06
C GLY A 60 -25.74 6.62 18.07
N MET A 61 -24.59 6.39 18.73
CA MET A 61 -23.99 7.40 19.61
C MET A 61 -23.58 8.66 18.83
N GLU A 62 -23.20 8.50 17.56
CA GLU A 62 -22.85 9.62 16.68
C GLU A 62 -24.01 10.62 16.51
N GLU A 63 -25.26 10.15 16.43
CA GLU A 63 -26.44 11.00 16.36
C GLU A 63 -26.66 11.80 17.66
N VAL A 64 -26.39 11.16 18.79
CA VAL A 64 -26.47 11.83 20.10
C VAL A 64 -25.35 12.87 20.26
N LEU A 65 -24.14 12.54 19.78
CA LEU A 65 -22.98 13.42 19.84
C LEU A 65 -23.03 14.56 18.81
N ALA A 66 -23.83 14.44 17.75
CA ALA A 66 -23.97 15.46 16.72
C ALA A 66 -24.55 16.79 17.25
N GLN A 67 -25.22 16.80 18.41
CA GLN A 67 -25.77 18.00 19.05
C GLN A 67 -24.72 18.80 19.85
N TYR A 68 -23.55 18.23 20.11
CA TYR A 68 -22.49 18.90 20.85
C TYR A 68 -21.52 19.64 19.92
N PRO A 69 -21.02 20.80 20.37
CA PRO A 69 -20.06 21.55 19.56
C PRO A 69 -18.80 20.70 19.32
N ARG A 70 -18.47 20.59 18.07
CA ARG A 70 -17.19 20.00 17.68
C ARG A 70 -16.09 21.02 17.94
N LYS A 71 -14.90 20.53 18.28
CA LYS A 71 -13.71 21.38 18.32
C LYS A 71 -13.75 22.23 17.06
N PRO A 72 -13.59 23.55 17.18
CA PRO A 72 -13.34 24.33 16.00
C PRO A 72 -12.19 23.65 15.33
N VAL A 73 -12.46 23.06 14.20
CA VAL A 73 -11.42 22.56 13.32
C VAL A 73 -10.51 23.74 13.17
N ALA A 74 -9.34 23.71 13.78
CA ALA A 74 -8.31 24.64 13.41
C ALA A 74 -8.02 24.25 11.96
N HIS A 75 -8.83 24.85 11.06
CA HIS A 75 -8.41 24.99 9.70
C HIS A 75 -7.07 25.71 9.86
N ALA A 76 -5.97 25.00 9.78
CA ALA A 76 -4.76 25.62 9.34
C ALA A 76 -5.19 26.12 7.96
N CYS A 77 -5.72 27.35 7.93
CA CYS A 77 -5.97 28.04 6.70
C CYS A 77 -4.64 28.08 6.02
N GLY A 78 -4.44 27.20 5.02
CA GLY A 78 -3.34 27.38 4.11
C GLY A 78 -3.41 28.84 3.67
N VAL A 79 -2.32 29.56 3.74
CA VAL A 79 -2.25 30.88 3.17
C VAL A 79 -2.40 30.69 1.67
N GLU A 80 -3.39 31.33 1.07
CA GLU A 80 -3.55 31.31 -0.38
C GLU A 80 -2.36 32.04 -1.00
N ASP A 81 -1.53 31.32 -1.73
CA ASP A 81 -0.48 31.91 -2.55
C ASP A 81 -0.82 31.63 -4.01
N GLY A 82 -1.56 32.53 -4.61
CA GLY A 82 -1.91 32.63 -6.04
C GLY A 82 -2.51 31.39 -6.71
N GLU A 83 -1.92 30.22 -6.52
CA GLU A 83 -2.30 28.97 -7.20
C GLU A 83 -2.58 27.77 -6.26
N GLY A 84 -2.36 27.90 -4.95
CA GLY A 84 -2.46 26.76 -4.04
C GLY A 84 -2.69 27.12 -2.57
N LEU A 85 -2.66 26.11 -1.72
CA LEU A 85 -2.70 26.20 -0.27
C LEU A 85 -1.31 25.90 0.29
N VAL A 86 -0.84 26.74 1.19
CA VAL A 86 0.49 26.62 1.82
C VAL A 86 0.33 26.28 3.30
N PHE A 87 1.04 25.26 3.75
CA PHE A 87 1.03 24.80 5.13
C PHE A 87 2.46 24.75 5.70
N PRO A 88 2.64 24.99 7.00
CA PRO A 88 3.94 24.83 7.62
C PRO A 88 4.34 23.35 7.66
N ALA A 89 5.55 23.04 7.24
CA ALA A 89 6.07 21.67 7.34
C ALA A 89 6.41 21.25 8.78
N ALA A 90 6.58 22.23 9.68
CA ALA A 90 6.93 21.96 11.06
C ALA A 90 5.86 21.12 11.76
N GLY A 91 6.25 19.90 12.17
CA GLY A 91 5.38 18.95 12.83
C GLY A 91 4.54 18.09 11.91
N LEU A 92 4.72 18.15 10.59
CA LEU A 92 4.10 17.22 9.65
C LEU A 92 4.61 15.80 9.91
N ARG A 93 3.68 14.87 10.14
CA ARG A 93 3.97 13.45 10.42
C ARG A 93 3.42 12.53 9.35
N SER A 94 2.31 12.92 8.74
CA SER A 94 1.69 12.11 7.70
C SER A 94 0.94 12.95 6.70
N VAL A 95 0.87 12.45 5.46
CA VAL A 95 0.09 12.99 4.35
C VAL A 95 -0.87 11.90 3.90
N LYS A 96 -2.17 12.21 3.88
CA LYS A 96 -3.23 11.32 3.41
C LYS A 96 -3.94 11.95 2.23
N VAL A 97 -3.93 11.28 1.10
CA VAL A 97 -4.61 11.70 -0.11
C VAL A 97 -5.63 10.65 -0.49
N ASN A 98 -6.90 11.03 -0.58
CA ASN A 98 -8.00 10.14 -0.96
C ASN A 98 -8.84 10.81 -2.05
N LEU A 99 -8.66 10.36 -3.27
CA LEU A 99 -9.26 10.96 -4.47
C LEU A 99 -10.01 9.91 -5.31
N PHE A 100 -10.73 10.37 -6.33
CA PHE A 100 -11.47 9.49 -7.22
C PHE A 100 -10.78 9.36 -8.59
N SER A 101 -10.76 10.43 -9.35
CA SER A 101 -10.27 10.42 -10.75
C SER A 101 -9.08 11.35 -10.97
N GLU A 102 -8.70 12.08 -9.97
CA GLU A 102 -7.62 13.05 -10.04
C GLU A 102 -6.26 12.36 -9.97
N GLY A 103 -5.34 12.79 -10.81
CA GLY A 103 -3.94 12.42 -10.71
C GLY A 103 -3.29 13.09 -9.50
N VAL A 104 -2.32 12.42 -8.91
CA VAL A 104 -1.56 12.92 -7.74
C VAL A 104 -0.09 12.97 -8.09
N SER A 105 0.54 14.11 -7.88
CA SER A 105 1.99 14.27 -7.99
C SER A 105 2.53 14.79 -6.67
N ILE A 106 3.52 14.12 -6.11
CA ILE A 106 4.23 14.58 -4.92
C ILE A 106 5.69 14.80 -5.31
N VAL A 107 6.17 16.02 -5.15
CA VAL A 107 7.49 16.48 -5.61
C VAL A 107 8.18 17.30 -4.52
N PRO A 108 9.50 17.55 -4.61
CA PRO A 108 10.17 18.41 -3.66
C PRO A 108 9.67 19.86 -3.72
N SER A 109 9.71 20.55 -2.58
CA SER A 109 9.39 21.96 -2.48
C SER A 109 10.65 22.80 -2.61
N ASP A 110 10.54 23.93 -3.27
CA ASP A 110 11.63 24.93 -3.37
C ASP A 110 11.83 25.72 -2.06
N ASP A 111 10.90 25.62 -1.13
CA ASP A 111 10.93 26.32 0.15
C ASP A 111 10.71 25.39 1.35
N SER A 112 10.56 25.95 2.55
CA SER A 112 10.35 25.20 3.79
C SER A 112 8.88 24.88 4.09
N SER A 113 7.99 25.04 3.12
CA SER A 113 6.54 24.88 3.27
C SER A 113 6.03 23.72 2.44
N VAL A 114 4.87 23.20 2.84
CA VAL A 114 4.12 22.21 2.07
C VAL A 114 3.08 22.95 1.24
N HIS A 115 3.09 22.75 -0.07
CA HIS A 115 2.09 23.33 -0.95
C HIS A 115 1.15 22.24 -1.46
N VAL A 116 -0.13 22.60 -1.58
CA VAL A 116 -1.17 21.80 -2.23
C VAL A 116 -1.74 22.62 -3.38
N ILE A 117 -1.35 22.26 -4.60
CA ILE A 117 -1.66 23.02 -5.81
C ILE A 117 -2.70 22.24 -6.63
N TYR A 118 -3.82 22.84 -6.94
CA TYR A 118 -4.88 22.29 -7.77
C TYR A 118 -5.77 23.39 -8.31
N ASP A 119 -6.43 23.12 -9.42
CA ASP A 119 -7.39 24.05 -10.01
C ASP A 119 -8.72 24.00 -9.24
N ARG A 120 -9.01 25.04 -8.47
CA ARG A 120 -10.21 25.15 -7.64
C ARG A 120 -11.50 25.34 -8.43
N GLU A 121 -11.41 25.89 -9.63
CA GLU A 121 -12.58 26.06 -10.49
C GLU A 121 -13.02 24.73 -11.08
N LEU A 122 -12.04 23.88 -11.44
CA LEU A 122 -12.28 22.53 -11.96
C LEU A 122 -12.59 21.53 -10.84
N MET A 123 -12.02 21.74 -9.64
CA MET A 123 -12.10 20.80 -8.51
C MET A 123 -12.64 21.48 -7.23
N PRO A 124 -13.87 22.03 -7.23
CA PRO A 124 -14.42 22.75 -6.09
C PRO A 124 -14.69 21.86 -4.86
N ASP A 125 -14.79 20.55 -5.06
CA ASP A 125 -15.13 19.59 -4.01
C ASP A 125 -13.88 19.03 -3.29
N ILE A 126 -12.68 19.53 -3.60
CA ILE A 126 -11.46 19.13 -2.91
C ILE A 126 -11.38 19.81 -1.55
N ASN A 127 -11.23 19.00 -0.53
CA ASN A 127 -11.07 19.41 0.84
C ASN A 127 -9.63 19.16 1.31
N VAL A 128 -8.96 20.21 1.75
CA VAL A 128 -7.59 20.13 2.27
C VAL A 128 -7.58 20.58 3.72
N ARG A 129 -7.10 19.71 4.61
CA ARG A 129 -7.04 19.97 6.06
C ARG A 129 -5.71 19.53 6.63
N MET A 130 -5.18 20.32 7.54
CA MET A 130 -4.01 19.94 8.33
C MET A 130 -4.38 19.92 9.81
N GLU A 131 -4.36 18.74 10.43
CA GLU A 131 -4.74 18.53 11.82
C GLU A 131 -3.71 17.65 12.54
N CYS A 132 -3.24 18.07 13.69
CA CYS A 132 -2.31 17.31 14.52
C CYS A 132 -1.08 16.76 13.77
N GLY A 133 -0.58 17.46 12.75
CA GLY A 133 0.53 17.03 11.92
C GLY A 133 0.16 16.01 10.84
N CYS A 134 -1.13 15.85 10.54
CA CYS A 134 -1.64 15.07 9.42
C CYS A 134 -2.23 16.02 8.38
N LEU A 135 -1.65 16.08 7.19
CA LEU A 135 -2.24 16.76 6.04
C LEU A 135 -3.17 15.77 5.33
N THR A 136 -4.43 16.14 5.19
CA THR A 136 -5.42 15.33 4.49
C THR A 136 -5.93 16.09 3.27
N VAL A 137 -5.84 15.47 2.11
CA VAL A 137 -6.42 15.94 0.85
C VAL A 137 -7.48 14.92 0.44
N SER A 138 -8.72 15.34 0.34
CA SER A 138 -9.82 14.43 0.01
C SER A 138 -10.87 15.13 -0.83
N ARG A 139 -11.59 14.37 -1.62
CA ARG A 139 -12.77 14.86 -2.30
C ARG A 139 -14.00 14.64 -1.41
N ASP A 140 -14.78 15.69 -1.15
CA ASP A 140 -16.04 15.57 -0.43
C ASP A 140 -17.06 14.86 -1.31
N GLY A 141 -17.32 13.60 -0.99
CA GLY A 141 -18.37 12.83 -1.62
C GLY A 141 -19.76 13.19 -1.07
N GLU A 142 -20.21 14.44 -1.16
CA GLU A 142 -21.63 14.72 -1.02
C GLU A 142 -22.37 14.23 -2.27
N GLN A 143 -22.67 12.93 -2.30
CA GLN A 143 -23.84 12.48 -3.02
C GLN A 143 -25.07 13.09 -2.32
N LYS A 144 -25.61 14.18 -2.85
CA LYS A 144 -27.03 14.53 -2.67
C LYS A 144 -27.85 13.41 -3.32
N GLN A 145 -27.96 12.29 -2.62
CA GLN A 145 -29.00 11.31 -2.92
C GLN A 145 -30.36 11.94 -2.58
N LYS A 146 -31.07 12.36 -3.61
CA LYS A 146 -32.52 12.35 -3.56
C LYS A 146 -32.95 10.87 -3.51
N THR A 147 -33.51 10.54 -2.35
CA THR A 147 -34.41 9.39 -2.06
C THR A 147 -33.88 7.97 -2.10
N GLY A 148 -33.83 7.35 -0.93
CA GLY A 148 -34.25 5.99 -0.72
C GLY A 148 -33.17 4.97 -0.45
N HIS A 149 -33.07 4.60 0.80
CA HIS A 149 -32.37 3.47 1.41
C HIS A 149 -30.91 3.70 1.81
N GLY A 150 -30.71 3.60 3.12
CA GLY A 150 -29.44 3.80 3.78
C GLY A 150 -28.35 2.86 3.30
N PHE A 151 -27.18 3.42 3.12
CA PHE A 151 -25.95 2.67 3.03
C PHE A 151 -25.00 3.18 4.11
N ASP A 152 -24.66 2.27 5.00
CA ASP A 152 -23.66 2.49 6.04
C ASP A 152 -22.28 2.77 5.41
N ARG A 153 -21.65 3.86 5.83
CA ARG A 153 -20.26 4.14 5.57
C ARG A 153 -19.41 3.29 6.51
N GLU A 154 -19.14 2.07 6.15
CA GLU A 154 -18.06 1.32 6.79
C GLU A 154 -16.72 1.78 6.22
N ASN A 155 -15.81 2.20 7.09
CA ASN A 155 -14.40 2.31 6.76
C ASN A 155 -13.89 0.91 6.41
N VAL A 156 -13.90 0.57 5.13
CA VAL A 156 -13.40 -0.73 4.67
C VAL A 156 -11.89 -0.68 4.68
N THR A 157 -11.30 -1.27 5.69
CA THR A 157 -9.87 -1.58 5.67
C THR A 157 -9.69 -2.77 4.74
N ILE A 158 -9.14 -2.53 3.56
CA ILE A 158 -8.87 -3.58 2.58
C ILE A 158 -7.63 -4.35 3.04
N ASN A 159 -7.84 -5.48 3.69
CA ASN A 159 -6.76 -6.36 4.16
C ASN A 159 -6.52 -7.57 3.26
N SER A 160 -7.32 -7.76 2.20
CA SER A 160 -7.12 -8.87 1.27
C SER A 160 -7.74 -8.61 -0.12
N PHE A 161 -7.20 -9.29 -1.13
CA PHE A 161 -7.68 -9.25 -2.52
C PHE A 161 -9.16 -9.64 -2.67
N SER A 162 -9.69 -10.44 -1.75
CA SER A 162 -11.10 -10.87 -1.76
C SER A 162 -12.06 -9.75 -1.37
N ASP A 163 -11.58 -8.73 -0.67
CA ASP A 163 -12.42 -7.63 -0.19
C ASP A 163 -12.62 -6.56 -1.27
N LEU A 164 -11.64 -6.38 -2.16
CA LEU A 164 -11.77 -5.56 -3.38
C LEU A 164 -12.94 -6.03 -4.26
N GLY A 165 -13.05 -7.33 -4.50
CA GLY A 165 -14.13 -7.89 -5.32
C GLY A 165 -15.55 -7.72 -4.74
N LYS A 166 -15.67 -7.53 -3.43
CA LYS A 166 -16.96 -7.27 -2.76
C LYS A 166 -17.36 -5.80 -2.86
N LEU A 167 -16.38 -4.89 -2.83
CA LEU A 167 -16.60 -3.44 -2.99
C LEU A 167 -17.15 -3.11 -4.39
N PHE A 168 -16.61 -3.75 -5.43
CA PHE A 168 -17.01 -3.47 -6.82
C PHE A 168 -18.40 -4.01 -7.21
N ARG A 169 -18.91 -5.00 -6.50
CA ARG A 169 -20.20 -5.60 -6.84
C ARG A 169 -21.41 -4.71 -6.48
N ASN A 170 -21.23 -3.74 -5.59
CA ASN A 170 -22.29 -2.87 -5.08
C ASN A 170 -22.11 -1.38 -5.45
N LEU A 171 -21.06 -1.02 -6.16
CA LEU A 171 -20.79 0.35 -6.53
C LEU A 171 -21.24 0.60 -8.00
N HIS A 172 -22.50 0.99 -8.19
CA HIS A 172 -22.90 1.73 -9.38
C HIS A 172 -22.40 3.17 -9.24
N VAL A 173 -21.09 3.37 -9.38
CA VAL A 173 -20.53 4.72 -9.53
C VAL A 173 -20.72 5.12 -10.99
N VAL A 174 -21.57 6.10 -11.21
CA VAL A 174 -21.55 6.85 -12.47
C VAL A 174 -20.24 7.65 -12.45
N VAL A 175 -19.18 7.07 -13.00
CA VAL A 175 -17.93 7.77 -13.23
C VAL A 175 -18.20 8.79 -14.32
N ASN A 176 -18.26 10.04 -13.93
CA ASN A 176 -18.27 11.14 -14.89
C ASN A 176 -16.82 11.24 -15.44
N LEU A 177 -16.55 10.52 -16.51
CA LEU A 177 -15.28 10.52 -17.25
C LEU A 177 -15.15 11.85 -18.01
N GLY A 178 -14.70 12.89 -17.33
CA GLY A 178 -14.51 14.15 -18.00
C GLY A 178 -13.90 15.22 -17.10
N ASN A 179 -12.66 15.23 -17.07
CA ASN A 179 -11.64 16.24 -16.80
C ASN A 179 -10.63 15.75 -15.75
N ASP A 180 -9.49 15.31 -16.23
CA ASP A 180 -8.38 14.77 -15.43
C ASP A 180 -7.68 15.92 -14.68
N GLY A 181 -8.27 16.33 -13.55
CA GLY A 181 -7.62 17.26 -12.65
C GLY A 181 -6.38 16.62 -12.05
N LYS A 182 -5.31 17.37 -11.92
CA LYS A 182 -4.08 16.95 -11.24
C LYS A 182 -3.91 17.74 -9.94
N ILE A 183 -3.60 17.04 -8.85
CA ILE A 183 -3.22 17.65 -7.57
C ILE A 183 -1.73 17.47 -7.40
N THR A 184 -1.02 18.56 -7.21
CA THR A 184 0.41 18.54 -6.90
C THR A 184 0.62 18.92 -5.44
N LEU A 185 1.31 18.04 -4.71
CA LEU A 185 1.81 18.33 -3.38
C LEU A 185 3.32 18.55 -3.46
N THR A 186 3.82 19.59 -2.80
CA THR A 186 5.25 19.76 -2.66
C THR A 186 5.66 19.57 -1.20
N LEU A 187 6.73 18.82 -0.97
CA LEU A 187 7.28 18.53 0.35
C LEU A 187 8.69 19.13 0.46
N PRO A 188 8.98 19.90 1.53
CA PRO A 188 10.31 20.47 1.70
C PRO A 188 11.35 19.43 2.06
N GLU A 189 12.61 19.70 1.70
CA GLU A 189 13.75 18.89 2.11
C GLU A 189 13.81 18.71 3.64
N GLY A 190 14.19 17.52 4.08
CA GLY A 190 14.29 17.16 5.50
C GLY A 190 12.94 16.90 6.19
N CYS A 191 11.85 16.95 5.45
CA CYS A 191 10.53 16.50 5.91
C CYS A 191 10.27 15.08 5.38
N ALA A 192 10.11 14.11 6.28
CA ALA A 192 9.87 12.72 5.92
C ALA A 192 8.56 12.19 6.57
N PRO A 193 7.40 12.68 6.13
CA PRO A 193 6.12 12.19 6.64
C PRO A 193 5.80 10.79 6.10
N ASP A 194 4.94 10.07 6.79
CA ASP A 194 4.32 8.87 6.20
C ASP A 194 3.35 9.29 5.09
N LEU A 195 3.48 8.69 3.91
CA LEU A 195 2.64 8.99 2.76
C LEU A 195 1.61 7.88 2.55
N ASN A 196 0.34 8.26 2.51
CA ASN A 196 -0.76 7.35 2.17
C ASN A 196 -1.62 7.99 1.08
N VAL A 197 -1.41 7.54 -0.16
CA VAL A 197 -2.07 8.08 -1.35
C VAL A 197 -2.99 7.03 -1.94
N ARG A 198 -4.24 7.39 -2.14
CA ARG A 198 -5.26 6.53 -2.74
C ARG A 198 -6.05 7.27 -3.79
N THR A 199 -6.20 6.65 -4.95
CA THR A 199 -7.08 7.13 -6.00
C THR A 199 -7.87 5.96 -6.59
N LEU A 200 -8.97 6.24 -7.26
CA LEU A 200 -9.73 5.22 -7.95
C LEU A 200 -9.26 5.06 -9.39
N SER A 201 -9.00 6.17 -10.10
CA SER A 201 -8.59 6.10 -11.52
C SER A 201 -7.54 7.13 -11.93
N GLY A 202 -7.01 7.91 -11.01
CA GLY A 202 -5.92 8.84 -11.30
C GLY A 202 -4.55 8.18 -11.19
N ASP A 203 -3.59 8.68 -11.94
CA ASP A 203 -2.20 8.27 -11.84
C ASP A 203 -1.55 8.87 -10.59
N ILE A 204 -0.58 8.15 -10.04
CA ILE A 204 0.18 8.60 -8.87
C ILE A 204 1.65 8.69 -9.24
N SER A 205 2.24 9.87 -9.08
CA SER A 205 3.67 10.10 -9.27
C SER A 205 4.29 10.62 -7.96
N LEU A 206 5.33 9.98 -7.50
CA LEU A 206 6.19 10.43 -6.41
C LEU A 206 7.59 10.64 -6.95
N GLU A 207 8.15 11.83 -6.83
CA GLU A 207 9.45 12.18 -7.40
C GLU A 207 10.35 12.87 -6.37
N ASP A 208 11.55 12.35 -6.15
CA ASP A 208 12.63 12.95 -5.34
C ASP A 208 12.20 13.40 -3.94
N VAL A 209 11.36 12.65 -3.25
CA VAL A 209 10.87 13.03 -1.92
C VAL A 209 11.32 12.04 -0.83
N SER A 210 11.55 12.60 0.39
CA SER A 210 11.82 11.78 1.56
C SER A 210 10.53 11.48 2.32
N ALA A 211 10.36 10.23 2.76
CA ALA A 211 9.21 9.77 3.51
C ALA A 211 9.58 8.74 4.59
N GLY A 212 8.73 8.55 5.58
CA GLY A 212 8.84 7.46 6.54
C GLY A 212 8.43 6.13 5.91
N GLU A 213 7.14 5.89 5.84
CA GLU A 213 6.54 4.77 5.11
C GLU A 213 5.69 5.30 3.96
N VAL A 214 5.78 4.67 2.79
CA VAL A 214 5.01 5.02 1.59
C VAL A 214 4.00 3.93 1.30
N THR A 215 2.74 4.31 1.22
CA THR A 215 1.64 3.45 0.78
C THR A 215 0.87 4.14 -0.34
N VAL A 216 0.91 3.60 -1.54
CA VAL A 216 0.21 4.12 -2.72
C VAL A 216 -0.72 3.07 -3.31
N ASN A 217 -1.95 3.46 -3.57
CA ASN A 217 -2.96 2.55 -4.11
C ASN A 217 -3.78 3.25 -5.19
N SER A 218 -3.89 2.63 -6.35
CA SER A 218 -4.83 3.02 -7.41
C SER A 218 -5.72 1.83 -7.78
N THR A 219 -6.85 2.09 -8.41
CA THR A 219 -7.62 1.01 -9.02
C THR A 219 -7.38 0.95 -10.53
N SER A 220 -7.27 2.08 -11.20
CA SER A 220 -7.12 2.12 -12.66
C SER A 220 -6.16 3.21 -13.11
N GLY A 221 -5.15 3.51 -12.34
CA GLY A 221 -4.12 4.48 -12.70
C GLY A 221 -2.75 3.85 -12.59
N ASP A 222 -1.79 4.41 -13.28
CA ASP A 222 -0.40 4.05 -13.20
C ASP A 222 0.23 4.63 -11.93
N ILE A 223 1.19 3.92 -11.39
CA ILE A 223 1.94 4.36 -10.22
C ILE A 223 3.42 4.46 -10.57
N SER A 224 3.98 5.65 -10.46
CA SER A 224 5.40 5.92 -10.65
C SER A 224 6.02 6.41 -9.35
N VAL A 225 7.09 5.78 -8.94
CA VAL A 225 7.88 6.16 -7.74
C VAL A 225 9.33 6.28 -8.15
N ASP A 226 9.83 7.49 -8.21
CA ASP A 226 11.18 7.81 -8.68
C ASP A 226 11.93 8.63 -7.62
N GLY A 227 13.17 8.28 -7.33
CA GLY A 227 14.04 9.04 -6.41
C GLY A 227 13.55 9.09 -4.95
N VAL A 228 12.59 8.28 -4.54
CA VAL A 228 11.97 8.36 -3.21
C VAL A 228 12.83 7.70 -2.14
N GLU A 229 13.15 8.44 -1.10
CA GLU A 229 13.84 7.95 0.09
C GLU A 229 12.80 7.52 1.16
N ALA A 230 12.71 6.22 1.44
CA ALA A 230 11.76 5.70 2.43
C ALA A 230 12.30 4.49 3.20
N THR A 231 11.67 4.16 4.32
CA THR A 231 11.97 2.93 5.06
C THR A 231 11.25 1.73 4.46
N ALA A 232 10.02 1.93 4.02
CA ALA A 232 9.20 0.90 3.41
C ALA A 232 8.31 1.48 2.30
N LEU A 233 8.07 0.70 1.25
CA LEU A 233 7.22 1.04 0.12
C LEU A 233 6.18 -0.06 -0.09
N THR A 234 4.92 0.33 -0.15
CA THR A 234 3.82 -0.52 -0.60
C THR A 234 3.09 0.17 -1.73
N ALA A 235 3.12 -0.40 -2.93
CA ALA A 235 2.43 0.12 -4.10
C ALA A 235 1.49 -0.94 -4.67
N SER A 236 0.24 -0.58 -4.93
CA SER A 236 -0.71 -1.49 -5.56
C SER A 236 -1.66 -0.79 -6.52
N THR A 237 -1.90 -1.44 -7.66
CA THR A 237 -2.92 -1.04 -8.62
C THR A 237 -3.73 -2.27 -9.05
N THR A 238 -4.92 -2.06 -9.62
CA THR A 238 -5.68 -3.16 -10.22
C THR A 238 -5.46 -3.20 -11.72
N ASN A 239 -5.58 -2.05 -12.39
CA ASN A 239 -5.37 -1.93 -13.84
C ASN A 239 -4.44 -0.74 -14.09
N GLY A 240 -3.17 -0.98 -14.06
CA GLY A 240 -2.16 0.06 -14.28
C GLY A 240 -0.76 -0.52 -14.16
N GLU A 241 0.19 0.20 -14.68
CA GLU A 241 1.61 -0.12 -14.57
C GLU A 241 2.17 0.35 -13.23
N LEU A 242 3.07 -0.44 -12.65
CA LEU A 242 3.86 -0.07 -11.48
C LEU A 242 5.30 0.14 -11.90
N LYS A 243 5.76 1.38 -11.81
CA LYS A 243 7.15 1.73 -12.06
C LYS A 243 7.81 2.27 -10.80
N VAL A 244 8.92 1.66 -10.41
CA VAL A 244 9.69 2.05 -9.23
C VAL A 244 11.16 2.17 -9.61
N ASP A 245 11.73 3.35 -9.47
CA ASP A 245 13.17 3.59 -9.68
C ASP A 245 13.74 4.32 -8.46
N LEU A 246 14.51 3.62 -7.65
CA LEU A 246 15.03 4.17 -6.40
C LEU A 246 16.54 4.31 -6.46
N PRO A 247 17.12 5.30 -5.73
CA PRO A 247 18.55 5.53 -5.70
C PRO A 247 19.34 4.29 -5.26
N GLU A 248 20.47 4.02 -5.93
CA GLU A 248 21.31 2.85 -5.64
C GLU A 248 21.92 2.86 -4.24
N GLU A 249 22.04 4.01 -3.61
CA GLU A 249 22.58 4.18 -2.26
C GLU A 249 21.57 3.82 -1.17
N LEU A 250 20.28 3.85 -1.52
CA LEU A 250 19.19 3.58 -0.60
C LEU A 250 18.86 2.09 -0.53
N THR A 251 18.66 1.59 0.67
CA THR A 251 18.18 0.20 0.89
C THR A 251 16.96 0.24 1.79
N LEU A 252 15.80 -0.14 1.26
CA LEU A 252 14.56 -0.21 2.02
C LEU A 252 14.52 -1.49 2.87
N GLU A 253 13.83 -1.44 3.99
CA GLU A 253 13.58 -2.64 4.81
C GLU A 253 12.58 -3.58 4.13
N ARG A 254 11.54 -3.02 3.49
CA ARG A 254 10.48 -3.79 2.84
C ARG A 254 9.90 -3.04 1.64
N VAL A 255 9.74 -3.79 0.55
CA VAL A 255 9.02 -3.34 -0.64
C VAL A 255 7.94 -4.36 -0.97
N GLU A 256 6.72 -3.89 -1.22
CA GLU A 256 5.60 -4.71 -1.63
C GLU A 256 4.91 -4.09 -2.85
N LEU A 257 4.98 -4.76 -3.99
CA LEU A 257 4.43 -4.31 -5.28
C LEU A 257 3.35 -5.27 -5.73
N ARG A 258 2.17 -4.75 -6.09
CA ARG A 258 1.06 -5.59 -6.52
C ARG A 258 0.29 -4.94 -7.67
N THR A 259 0.06 -5.72 -8.71
CA THR A 259 -0.89 -5.36 -9.76
C THR A 259 -1.77 -6.57 -10.13
N THR A 260 -2.94 -6.30 -10.68
CA THR A 260 -3.77 -7.37 -11.25
C THR A 260 -3.61 -7.42 -12.75
N SER A 261 -3.64 -6.28 -13.42
CA SER A 261 -3.44 -6.17 -14.87
C SER A 261 -2.55 -4.97 -15.15
N GLY A 262 -1.38 -5.23 -15.62
CA GLY A 262 -0.33 -4.26 -15.88
C GLY A 262 1.01 -4.80 -15.43
N ASP A 263 2.07 -4.21 -15.93
CA ASP A 263 3.42 -4.65 -15.68
C ASP A 263 3.97 -4.07 -14.39
N VAL A 264 4.94 -4.75 -13.82
CA VAL A 264 5.73 -4.28 -12.68
C VAL A 264 7.17 -4.13 -13.13
N GLU A 265 7.65 -2.91 -13.20
CA GLU A 265 9.06 -2.60 -13.46
C GLU A 265 9.65 -1.94 -12.21
N ALA A 266 10.66 -2.58 -11.59
CA ALA A 266 11.26 -2.03 -10.39
C ALA A 266 12.78 -2.17 -10.38
N ARG A 267 13.46 -1.03 -10.20
CA ARG A 267 14.89 -0.94 -9.91
C ARG A 267 15.06 -0.38 -8.51
N LEU A 268 15.55 -1.24 -7.58
CA LEU A 268 15.62 -0.87 -6.18
C LEU A 268 16.56 -1.75 -5.36
N ASN A 269 16.95 -1.25 -4.20
CA ASN A 269 17.63 -2.05 -3.20
C ASN A 269 16.75 -2.23 -1.98
N ALA A 270 16.60 -3.48 -1.51
CA ALA A 270 15.76 -3.79 -0.37
C ALA A 270 16.24 -5.03 0.40
N ARG A 271 15.95 -5.07 1.70
CA ARG A 271 16.12 -6.32 2.45
C ARG A 271 15.10 -7.36 2.04
N ARG A 272 13.85 -6.96 1.86
CA ARG A 272 12.78 -7.83 1.37
C ARG A 272 12.01 -7.14 0.28
N CYS A 273 11.86 -7.81 -0.85
CA CYS A 273 11.00 -7.37 -1.93
C CYS A 273 9.99 -8.46 -2.26
N LYS A 274 8.72 -8.07 -2.31
CA LYS A 274 7.63 -8.93 -2.75
C LYS A 274 6.92 -8.27 -3.92
N ALA A 275 6.94 -8.91 -5.08
CA ALA A 275 6.23 -8.46 -6.28
C ALA A 275 5.21 -9.51 -6.71
N GLN A 276 3.97 -9.07 -6.95
CA GLN A 276 2.87 -9.93 -7.34
C GLN A 276 2.10 -9.33 -8.52
N CYS A 277 1.96 -10.11 -9.58
CA CYS A 277 1.14 -9.78 -10.75
C CYS A 277 0.18 -10.92 -11.07
N MET A 278 -1.00 -10.62 -11.60
CA MET A 278 -1.87 -11.65 -12.15
C MET A 278 -1.79 -11.73 -13.68
N SER A 279 -1.76 -10.59 -14.35
CA SER A 279 -1.64 -10.53 -15.83
C SER A 279 -0.76 -9.36 -16.21
N GLY A 280 0.44 -9.64 -16.58
CA GLY A 280 1.50 -8.69 -16.92
C GLY A 280 2.86 -9.23 -16.49
N ASP A 281 3.89 -8.62 -16.99
CA ASP A 281 5.25 -9.02 -16.76
C ASP A 281 5.80 -8.39 -15.48
N VAL A 282 6.75 -9.07 -14.86
CA VAL A 282 7.42 -8.59 -13.65
C VAL A 282 8.91 -8.50 -13.91
N THR A 283 9.44 -7.29 -13.91
CA THR A 283 10.88 -7.03 -14.02
C THR A 283 11.39 -6.41 -12.72
N LEU A 284 12.35 -7.09 -12.06
CA LEU A 284 13.01 -6.61 -10.86
C LEU A 284 14.51 -6.56 -11.05
N GLU A 285 15.10 -5.40 -10.76
CA GLU A 285 16.54 -5.20 -10.77
C GLU A 285 17.06 -4.58 -9.47
N GLY A 286 18.28 -4.94 -9.05
CA GLY A 286 18.97 -4.31 -7.93
C GLY A 286 19.56 -5.26 -6.89
N ARG A 287 19.81 -4.75 -5.67
CA ARG A 287 20.30 -5.54 -4.54
C ARG A 287 19.17 -5.89 -3.59
N ILE A 288 18.73 -7.13 -3.62
CA ILE A 288 17.57 -7.55 -2.83
C ILE A 288 17.97 -8.80 -2.03
N ARG A 289 17.98 -8.70 -0.70
CA ARG A 289 18.40 -9.83 0.12
C ARG A 289 17.44 -11.02 0.03
N GLU A 290 16.16 -10.77 0.15
CA GLU A 290 15.10 -11.79 0.03
C GLU A 290 14.08 -11.32 -1.03
N ALA A 291 13.98 -12.02 -2.17
CA ALA A 291 13.05 -11.72 -3.25
C ALA A 291 11.94 -12.78 -3.34
N GLU A 292 10.69 -12.37 -3.26
CA GLU A 292 9.51 -13.19 -3.52
C GLU A 292 8.75 -12.60 -4.72
N VAL A 293 8.71 -13.31 -5.84
CA VAL A 293 8.03 -12.88 -7.05
C VAL A 293 6.98 -13.89 -7.46
N ALA A 294 5.78 -13.44 -7.77
CA ALA A 294 4.72 -14.31 -8.24
C ALA A 294 3.95 -13.65 -9.40
N SER A 295 3.85 -14.37 -10.52
CA SER A 295 2.95 -14.05 -11.63
C SER A 295 1.98 -15.19 -11.89
N VAL A 296 0.82 -14.91 -12.44
CA VAL A 296 -0.09 -15.94 -12.93
C VAL A 296 0.00 -16.04 -14.44
N SER A 297 0.06 -14.94 -15.13
CA SER A 297 0.13 -14.90 -16.60
C SER A 297 1.00 -13.73 -17.03
N GLY A 298 2.20 -14.02 -17.41
CA GLY A 298 3.24 -13.07 -17.78
C GLY A 298 4.60 -13.56 -17.35
N ASP A 299 5.63 -13.01 -17.95
CA ASP A 299 6.99 -13.42 -17.75
C ASP A 299 7.57 -12.77 -16.48
N VAL A 300 8.49 -13.46 -15.85
CA VAL A 300 9.19 -12.94 -14.67
C VAL A 300 10.68 -12.84 -14.99
N ASN A 301 11.19 -11.62 -14.96
CA ASN A 301 12.60 -11.32 -15.15
C ASN A 301 13.18 -10.71 -13.86
N LEU A 302 13.99 -11.50 -13.16
CA LEU A 302 14.68 -11.07 -11.95
C LEU A 302 16.18 -11.00 -12.22
N ARG A 303 16.75 -9.80 -12.10
CA ARG A 303 18.19 -9.59 -12.17
C ARG A 303 18.69 -8.86 -10.93
N ALA A 304 19.25 -9.61 -9.99
CA ALA A 304 19.57 -9.02 -8.71
C ALA A 304 20.70 -9.69 -7.96
N ASP A 305 21.35 -8.91 -7.09
CA ASP A 305 22.21 -9.41 -6.03
C ASP A 305 21.34 -9.92 -4.90
N VAL A 306 21.20 -11.25 -4.74
CA VAL A 306 20.28 -11.84 -3.77
C VAL A 306 20.92 -12.92 -2.90
N GLU A 307 20.41 -13.07 -1.67
CA GLU A 307 20.72 -14.24 -0.82
C GLU A 307 19.67 -15.36 -1.02
N GLN A 308 18.40 -14.98 -1.15
CA GLN A 308 17.29 -15.92 -1.29
C GLN A 308 16.29 -15.43 -2.33
N VAL A 309 15.91 -16.33 -3.24
CA VAL A 309 14.94 -16.08 -4.31
C VAL A 309 13.83 -17.10 -4.26
N ASN A 310 12.59 -16.66 -4.34
CA ASN A 310 11.43 -17.50 -4.55
C ASN A 310 10.57 -16.91 -5.69
N VAL A 311 10.62 -17.52 -6.85
CA VAL A 311 9.85 -17.10 -8.03
C VAL A 311 8.82 -18.16 -8.37
N LYS A 312 7.58 -17.72 -8.63
CA LYS A 312 6.48 -18.59 -9.06
C LYS A 312 5.74 -17.96 -10.23
N SER A 313 5.62 -18.70 -11.33
CA SER A 313 4.71 -18.39 -12.42
C SER A 313 3.73 -19.55 -12.66
N VAL A 314 2.59 -19.28 -13.22
CA VAL A 314 1.69 -20.33 -13.71
C VAL A 314 1.80 -20.44 -15.21
N SER A 315 1.83 -19.34 -15.93
CA SER A 315 1.94 -19.30 -17.38
C SER A 315 2.81 -18.12 -17.80
N GLY A 316 4.00 -18.41 -18.20
CA GLY A 316 5.03 -17.44 -18.56
C GLY A 316 6.42 -17.97 -18.22
N ASP A 317 7.41 -17.43 -18.86
CA ASP A 317 8.79 -17.80 -18.66
C ASP A 317 9.36 -17.14 -17.39
N VAL A 318 10.33 -17.81 -16.79
CA VAL A 318 10.99 -17.32 -15.58
C VAL A 318 12.48 -17.24 -15.83
N ASP A 319 13.01 -16.02 -15.91
CA ASP A 319 14.43 -15.73 -16.03
C ASP A 319 14.97 -15.16 -14.72
N VAL A 320 15.88 -15.88 -14.07
CA VAL A 320 16.49 -15.48 -12.80
C VAL A 320 17.99 -15.35 -13.00
N THR A 321 18.50 -14.14 -12.95
CA THR A 321 19.95 -13.84 -12.99
C THR A 321 20.39 -13.35 -11.62
N CYS A 322 21.29 -14.11 -10.99
CA CYS A 322 21.86 -13.78 -9.68
C CYS A 322 23.33 -13.39 -9.86
N ASP A 323 23.70 -12.22 -9.37
CA ASP A 323 25.07 -11.71 -9.46
C ASP A 323 25.81 -11.75 -8.10
N SER A 324 25.13 -12.16 -7.01
CA SER A 324 25.67 -12.15 -5.64
C SER A 324 26.48 -13.39 -5.30
N GLU A 325 27.67 -13.22 -4.72
CA GLU A 325 28.44 -14.30 -4.12
C GLU A 325 27.84 -14.82 -2.77
N GLU A 326 26.89 -14.07 -2.18
CA GLU A 326 26.21 -14.43 -0.94
C GLU A 326 24.96 -15.29 -1.17
N LEU A 327 24.71 -15.69 -2.41
CA LEU A 327 23.59 -16.54 -2.79
C LEU A 327 23.54 -17.84 -1.97
N ARG A 328 22.36 -18.16 -1.43
CA ARG A 328 22.11 -19.38 -0.63
C ARG A 328 21.05 -20.27 -1.24
N GLU A 329 19.96 -19.65 -1.70
CA GLU A 329 18.81 -20.44 -2.15
C GLU A 329 18.08 -19.76 -3.31
N ILE A 330 17.81 -20.55 -4.35
CA ILE A 330 16.90 -20.21 -5.44
C ILE A 330 15.80 -21.24 -5.49
N THR A 331 14.57 -20.81 -5.46
CA THR A 331 13.40 -21.62 -5.80
C THR A 331 12.67 -20.95 -6.97
N ALA A 332 12.68 -21.57 -8.13
CA ALA A 332 12.01 -21.10 -9.33
C ALA A 332 11.00 -22.14 -9.83
N GLN A 333 9.76 -21.75 -9.98
CA GLN A 333 8.67 -22.64 -10.35
C GLN A 333 7.81 -22.02 -11.45
N SER A 334 7.60 -22.75 -12.54
CA SER A 334 6.58 -22.46 -13.53
C SER A 334 5.66 -23.67 -13.71
N THR A 335 4.45 -23.46 -14.19
CA THR A 335 3.60 -24.58 -14.61
C THR A 335 3.67 -24.74 -16.11
N SER A 336 3.66 -23.66 -16.86
CA SER A 336 3.73 -23.68 -18.32
C SER A 336 4.62 -22.52 -18.77
N GLY A 337 5.85 -22.81 -19.06
CA GLY A 337 6.89 -21.87 -19.44
C GLY A 337 8.27 -22.39 -19.09
N ASP A 338 9.28 -21.86 -19.72
CA ASP A 338 10.67 -22.20 -19.52
C ASP A 338 11.22 -21.53 -18.24
N VAL A 339 12.22 -22.14 -17.64
CA VAL A 339 12.86 -21.58 -16.45
C VAL A 339 14.37 -21.52 -16.67
N ASP A 340 14.90 -20.33 -16.80
CA ASP A 340 16.33 -20.05 -16.98
C ASP A 340 16.92 -19.47 -15.68
N VAL A 341 17.93 -20.11 -15.14
CA VAL A 341 18.63 -19.66 -13.91
C VAL A 341 20.08 -19.45 -14.20
N ARG A 342 20.55 -18.20 -14.12
CA ARG A 342 21.96 -17.81 -14.27
C ARG A 342 22.56 -17.54 -12.89
N LEU A 343 23.59 -18.32 -12.58
CA LEU A 343 24.29 -18.25 -11.31
C LEU A 343 25.50 -17.32 -11.38
N PRO A 344 25.93 -16.74 -10.23
CA PRO A 344 27.12 -15.94 -10.16
C PRO A 344 28.36 -16.74 -10.59
N SER A 345 29.29 -16.09 -11.26
CA SER A 345 30.52 -16.71 -11.75
C SER A 345 31.41 -17.32 -10.64
N GLY A 346 31.24 -16.90 -9.39
CA GLY A 346 31.92 -17.42 -8.21
C GLY A 346 31.39 -18.77 -7.70
N VAL A 347 30.19 -19.18 -8.10
CA VAL A 347 29.56 -20.43 -7.66
C VAL A 347 30.09 -21.56 -8.47
N ARG A 348 30.88 -22.44 -7.82
CA ARG A 348 31.54 -23.61 -8.47
C ARG A 348 30.68 -24.86 -8.45
N CYS A 349 29.84 -25.01 -7.45
CA CYS A 349 28.96 -26.19 -7.31
C CYS A 349 27.69 -25.82 -6.59
N ILE A 350 26.60 -26.52 -6.90
CA ILE A 350 25.28 -26.32 -6.30
C ILE A 350 24.67 -27.66 -5.86
N CYS A 351 23.76 -27.57 -4.89
CA CYS A 351 22.82 -28.64 -4.59
C CYS A 351 21.56 -28.41 -5.45
N LEU A 352 21.50 -29.10 -6.60
CA LEU A 352 20.45 -28.95 -7.58
C LEU A 352 19.31 -29.94 -7.38
N ASN A 353 18.08 -29.46 -7.36
CA ASN A 353 16.87 -30.27 -7.41
C ASN A 353 15.99 -29.76 -8.55
N THR A 354 15.85 -30.55 -9.61
CA THR A 354 15.04 -30.16 -10.78
C THR A 354 13.92 -31.16 -11.02
N LYS A 355 12.79 -30.65 -11.51
CA LYS A 355 11.67 -31.48 -11.89
C LYS A 355 10.95 -30.84 -13.09
N SER A 356 11.03 -31.49 -14.25
CA SER A 356 10.15 -31.23 -15.39
C SER A 356 9.33 -32.48 -15.69
N LEU A 357 8.08 -32.31 -16.08
CA LEU A 357 7.23 -33.41 -16.51
C LEU A 357 7.27 -33.57 -18.03
N SER A 358 7.37 -32.45 -18.76
CA SER A 358 7.47 -32.41 -20.22
C SER A 358 8.39 -31.26 -20.62
N GLY A 359 9.60 -31.57 -20.97
CA GLY A 359 10.67 -30.63 -21.35
C GLY A 359 12.03 -31.17 -20.94
N ASP A 360 13.06 -30.55 -21.48
CA ASP A 360 14.45 -30.91 -21.23
C ASP A 360 15.00 -30.19 -19.99
N VAL A 361 15.96 -30.85 -19.31
CA VAL A 361 16.65 -30.24 -18.17
C VAL A 361 18.13 -30.16 -18.48
N ASN A 362 18.64 -28.98 -18.64
CA ASN A 362 20.02 -28.67 -18.92
C ASN A 362 20.69 -27.98 -17.73
N TYR A 363 21.92 -28.33 -17.43
CA TYR A 363 22.71 -27.58 -16.46
C TYR A 363 24.21 -27.63 -16.83
N ASN A 364 24.89 -26.52 -16.57
CA ASN A 364 26.32 -26.36 -16.85
C ASN A 364 27.08 -25.92 -15.59
N VAL A 365 26.82 -26.61 -14.48
CA VAL A 365 27.44 -26.34 -13.19
C VAL A 365 27.73 -27.68 -12.48
N ALA A 366 28.78 -27.74 -11.66
CA ALA A 366 29.10 -28.95 -10.91
C ALA A 366 28.04 -29.18 -9.79
N LEU A 367 27.66 -30.43 -9.60
CA LEU A 367 26.67 -30.81 -8.60
C LEU A 367 27.32 -31.39 -7.36
N ASP A 368 26.96 -30.89 -6.19
CA ASP A 368 27.37 -31.46 -4.90
C ASP A 368 26.15 -31.38 -3.93
N PRO A 369 25.65 -32.51 -3.42
CA PRO A 369 24.54 -32.51 -2.47
C PRO A 369 24.80 -31.73 -1.18
N ASN A 370 26.06 -31.43 -0.86
CA ASN A 370 26.45 -30.65 0.32
C ASN A 370 26.88 -29.22 -0.03
N ALA A 371 26.68 -28.81 -1.28
CA ALA A 371 27.00 -27.44 -1.68
C ALA A 371 26.24 -26.39 -0.83
N PRO A 372 26.84 -25.22 -0.55
CA PRO A 372 26.22 -24.20 0.25
C PRO A 372 25.04 -23.51 -0.47
N VAL A 373 25.05 -23.53 -1.81
CA VAL A 373 24.00 -22.94 -2.65
C VAL A 373 23.01 -24.05 -3.04
N ARG A 374 21.75 -23.84 -2.70
CA ARG A 374 20.65 -24.73 -3.06
C ARG A 374 19.82 -24.12 -4.20
N VAL A 375 19.61 -24.87 -5.26
CA VAL A 375 18.81 -24.49 -6.40
C VAL A 375 17.69 -25.49 -6.61
N THR A 376 16.45 -25.06 -6.49
CA THR A 376 15.25 -25.88 -6.74
C THR A 376 14.48 -25.28 -7.89
N VAL A 377 14.40 -26.02 -9.01
CA VAL A 377 13.70 -25.54 -10.20
C VAL A 377 12.66 -26.56 -10.63
N SER A 378 11.46 -26.14 -10.91
CA SER A 378 10.42 -27.04 -11.39
C SER A 378 9.50 -26.40 -12.41
N THR A 379 9.17 -27.16 -13.45
CA THR A 379 8.10 -26.84 -14.40
C THR A 379 7.26 -28.08 -14.67
N VAL A 380 6.05 -27.91 -15.16
CA VAL A 380 5.24 -29.04 -15.65
C VAL A 380 5.42 -29.18 -17.16
N SER A 381 5.40 -28.08 -17.89
CA SER A 381 5.60 -28.05 -19.33
C SER A 381 6.51 -26.89 -19.71
N GLY A 382 7.73 -27.20 -20.05
CA GLY A 382 8.78 -26.25 -20.40
C GLY A 382 10.16 -26.79 -20.08
N ASP A 383 11.17 -26.15 -20.60
CA ASP A 383 12.57 -26.50 -20.43
C ASP A 383 13.16 -25.83 -19.18
N ILE A 384 14.16 -26.45 -18.60
CA ILE A 384 14.93 -25.90 -17.47
C ILE A 384 16.38 -25.76 -17.90
N ASP A 385 16.93 -24.59 -17.79
CA ASP A 385 18.35 -24.30 -18.02
C ASP A 385 18.99 -23.67 -16.76
N VAL A 386 20.04 -24.30 -16.22
CA VAL A 386 20.79 -23.78 -15.05
C VAL A 386 22.26 -23.65 -15.43
N ARG A 387 22.76 -22.42 -15.45
CA ARG A 387 24.11 -22.11 -15.93
C ARG A 387 24.84 -21.05 -15.10
#